data_9361583308734ef71b21f2bfdf9c3274
#
_entry.id   9361583308734ef71b21f2bfdf9c3274
#
_cell.length_a   1.000
_cell.length_b   1.000
_cell.length_c   1.000
_cell.angle_alpha   90.00
_cell.angle_beta   90.00
_cell.angle_gamma   90.00
#
_symmetry.space_group_name_H-M   'P 1'
#
loop_
_entity.id
_entity.type
_entity.pdbx_description
1 polymer ?
#
loop_
_entity_poly.entity_id
_entity_poly.type
_entity_poly.pdbx_seq_one_letter_code
_entity_poly.pdbx_strand_id
1 'polypeptide(L)'
;MVALSVAFYARLSVGSRQIVEIFNILNEFMGNVFGKVPAYTTIGYWTQELGLSVYKESCSLFKDKRYALIVDESMMIGSEKLLLTLAMPAINAGSAITEKDITIVDISIAKSWNGTSIKNVLEKVADKIGHKPEYVISDNGFTVCKAVRDAGYAHHSDISHTLGMFLERVYKKEADFQELSNNVQLARFKYNMQDVAYVQPPSQRSIARFMNM
;
A
#
# COMPACT_ATOMS: atom_id res chain seq x y z
N MET A 1 -15.37 -23.03 -7.92
CA MET A 1 -15.31 -22.37 -6.58
C MET A 1 -14.01 -21.61 -6.32
N VAL A 2 -12.79 -22.19 -6.47
CA VAL A 2 -11.53 -21.50 -6.15
C VAL A 2 -11.42 -20.12 -6.82
N ALA A 3 -11.51 -20.04 -8.14
CA ALA A 3 -11.41 -18.79 -8.88
C ALA A 3 -12.45 -17.75 -8.47
N LEU A 4 -13.68 -18.19 -8.20
CA LEU A 4 -14.77 -17.31 -7.78
C LEU A 4 -14.58 -16.82 -6.35
N SER A 5 -14.09 -17.67 -5.43
CA SER A 5 -13.73 -17.28 -4.06
C SER A 5 -12.66 -16.20 -4.05
N VAL A 6 -11.61 -16.38 -4.86
CA VAL A 6 -10.53 -15.41 -4.98
C VAL A 6 -11.05 -14.11 -5.61
N ALA A 7 -11.92 -14.19 -6.61
CA ALA A 7 -12.52 -12.99 -7.23
C ALA A 7 -13.37 -12.20 -6.22
N PHE A 8 -14.18 -12.86 -5.41
CA PHE A 8 -14.95 -12.21 -4.35
C PHE A 8 -14.04 -11.54 -3.30
N TYR A 9 -13.00 -12.25 -2.89
CA TYR A 9 -12.06 -11.72 -1.92
C TYR A 9 -11.29 -10.51 -2.47
N ALA A 10 -10.68 -10.64 -3.66
CA ALA A 10 -9.77 -9.63 -4.21
C ALA A 10 -10.50 -8.44 -4.86
N ARG A 11 -11.66 -8.65 -5.51
CA ARG A 11 -12.36 -7.59 -6.24
C ARG A 11 -13.46 -6.91 -5.45
N LEU A 12 -14.09 -7.65 -4.54
CA LEU A 12 -15.24 -7.16 -3.78
C LEU A 12 -14.92 -6.99 -2.29
N SER A 13 -13.69 -7.28 -1.88
CA SER A 13 -13.24 -7.22 -0.48
C SER A 13 -14.13 -8.03 0.48
N VAL A 14 -14.67 -9.14 -0.01
CA VAL A 14 -15.55 -10.02 0.78
C VAL A 14 -14.70 -10.97 1.61
N GLY A 15 -14.93 -11.03 2.92
CA GLY A 15 -14.22 -11.93 3.81
C GLY A 15 -14.57 -13.42 3.58
N SER A 16 -13.66 -14.33 3.95
CA SER A 16 -13.82 -15.77 3.68
C SER A 16 -15.10 -16.38 4.25
N ARG A 17 -15.61 -15.88 5.40
CA ARG A 17 -16.89 -16.34 5.97
C ARG A 17 -18.08 -15.94 5.14
N GLN A 18 -18.10 -14.69 4.67
CA GLN A 18 -19.16 -14.20 3.80
C GLN A 18 -19.15 -14.91 2.44
N ILE A 19 -17.98 -15.29 1.93
CA ILE A 19 -17.87 -16.07 0.70
C ILE A 19 -18.54 -17.44 0.84
N VAL A 20 -18.36 -18.11 1.97
CA VAL A 20 -19.09 -19.37 2.27
C VAL A 20 -20.59 -19.15 2.22
N GLU A 21 -21.08 -18.08 2.85
CA GLU A 21 -22.50 -17.75 2.88
C GLU A 21 -23.05 -17.43 1.49
N ILE A 22 -22.30 -16.69 0.67
CA ILE A 22 -22.65 -16.44 -0.73
C ILE A 22 -22.83 -17.76 -1.49
N PHE A 23 -21.92 -18.72 -1.33
CA PHE A 23 -22.05 -20.02 -1.99
C PHE A 23 -23.25 -20.84 -1.49
N ASN A 24 -23.56 -20.78 -0.19
CA ASN A 24 -24.74 -21.42 0.37
C ASN A 24 -26.02 -20.83 -0.22
N ILE A 25 -26.14 -19.50 -0.25
CA ILE A 25 -27.28 -18.81 -0.86
C ILE A 25 -27.41 -19.17 -2.34
N LEU A 26 -26.31 -19.14 -3.09
CA LEU A 26 -26.34 -19.53 -4.50
C LEU A 26 -26.77 -20.99 -4.72
N ASN A 27 -26.35 -21.90 -3.85
CA ASN A 27 -26.81 -23.29 -3.89
C ASN A 27 -28.31 -23.42 -3.66
N GLU A 28 -28.87 -22.65 -2.72
CA GLU A 28 -30.32 -22.63 -2.46
C GLU A 28 -31.12 -22.19 -3.70
N PHE A 29 -30.70 -21.10 -4.34
CA PHE A 29 -31.41 -20.52 -5.48
C PHE A 29 -31.13 -21.23 -6.80
N MET A 30 -29.98 -21.87 -6.99
CA MET A 30 -29.52 -22.46 -8.25
C MET A 30 -29.53 -24.00 -8.26
N GLY A 31 -30.19 -24.66 -7.27
CA GLY A 31 -30.30 -26.11 -7.24
C GLY A 31 -28.98 -26.84 -6.93
N ASN A 32 -28.22 -26.33 -5.94
CA ASN A 32 -26.98 -26.97 -5.44
C ASN A 32 -25.84 -27.07 -6.48
N VAL A 33 -25.73 -26.09 -7.38
CA VAL A 33 -24.74 -26.06 -8.48
C VAL A 33 -23.29 -26.21 -8.00
N PHE A 34 -22.97 -25.69 -6.81
CA PHE A 34 -21.60 -25.75 -6.25
C PHE A 34 -21.37 -27.03 -5.41
N GLY A 35 -22.40 -27.81 -5.13
CA GLY A 35 -22.28 -28.99 -4.27
C GLY A 35 -21.83 -28.63 -2.86
N LYS A 36 -20.90 -29.41 -2.29
CA LYS A 36 -20.36 -29.14 -0.95
C LYS A 36 -19.51 -27.87 -0.93
N VAL A 37 -19.98 -26.84 -0.20
CA VAL A 37 -19.25 -25.60 0.00
C VAL A 37 -18.06 -25.83 0.94
N PRO A 38 -16.85 -25.33 0.60
CA PRO A 38 -15.67 -25.49 1.43
C PRO A 38 -15.77 -24.64 2.69
N ALA A 39 -15.04 -25.03 3.75
CA ALA A 39 -14.93 -24.23 4.96
C ALA A 39 -14.24 -22.88 4.68
N TYR A 40 -14.55 -21.84 5.45
CA TYR A 40 -13.96 -20.51 5.31
C TYR A 40 -12.42 -20.51 5.45
N THR A 41 -11.88 -21.42 6.25
CA THR A 41 -10.43 -21.64 6.38
C THR A 41 -9.80 -22.11 5.08
N THR A 42 -10.47 -23.00 4.36
CA THR A 42 -10.02 -23.49 3.04
C THR A 42 -9.99 -22.35 2.02
N ILE A 43 -11.02 -21.50 2.02
CA ILE A 43 -11.04 -20.31 1.16
C ILE A 43 -9.91 -19.35 1.53
N GLY A 44 -9.66 -19.16 2.82
CA GLY A 44 -8.53 -18.38 3.32
C GLY A 44 -7.18 -18.90 2.83
N TYR A 45 -6.97 -20.21 2.88
CA TYR A 45 -5.75 -20.83 2.32
C TYR A 45 -5.61 -20.61 0.81
N TRP A 46 -6.67 -20.75 0.03
CA TRP A 46 -6.62 -20.52 -1.41
C TRP A 46 -6.21 -19.08 -1.76
N THR A 47 -6.73 -18.11 -1.01
CA THR A 47 -6.38 -16.70 -1.23
C THR A 47 -4.94 -16.40 -0.84
N GLN A 48 -4.44 -16.99 0.27
CA GLN A 48 -3.05 -16.87 0.71
C GLN A 48 -2.08 -17.52 -0.28
N GLU A 49 -2.34 -18.74 -0.73
CA GLU A 49 -1.50 -19.46 -1.68
C GLU A 49 -1.41 -18.74 -3.02
N LEU A 50 -2.54 -18.23 -3.53
CA LEU A 50 -2.51 -17.44 -4.75
C LEU A 50 -1.74 -16.13 -4.55
N GLY A 51 -1.98 -15.42 -3.44
CA GLY A 51 -1.26 -14.19 -3.13
C GLY A 51 0.26 -14.41 -3.05
N LEU A 52 0.68 -15.50 -2.42
CA LEU A 52 2.09 -15.89 -2.35
C LEU A 52 2.67 -16.25 -3.72
N SER A 53 1.91 -16.95 -4.57
CA SER A 53 2.33 -17.30 -5.92
C SER A 53 2.53 -16.03 -6.76
N VAL A 54 1.55 -15.12 -6.77
CA VAL A 54 1.64 -13.83 -7.47
C VAL A 54 2.84 -13.01 -6.96
N TYR A 55 3.04 -12.97 -5.64
CA TYR A 55 4.19 -12.27 -5.05
C TYR A 55 5.55 -12.87 -5.49
N LYS A 56 5.67 -14.20 -5.54
CA LYS A 56 6.91 -14.86 -5.98
C LYS A 56 7.28 -14.53 -7.45
N GLU A 57 6.27 -14.31 -8.28
CA GLU A 57 6.45 -14.00 -9.71
C GLU A 57 6.49 -12.50 -10.01
N SER A 58 6.21 -11.64 -9.03
CA SER A 58 6.06 -10.20 -9.21
C SER A 58 7.26 -9.51 -9.86
N CYS A 59 8.48 -9.87 -9.46
CA CYS A 59 9.72 -9.33 -10.04
C CYS A 59 9.87 -9.69 -11.52
N SER A 60 9.39 -10.85 -11.97
CA SER A 60 9.52 -11.31 -13.34
C SER A 60 8.74 -10.44 -14.33
N LEU A 61 7.69 -9.73 -13.88
CA LEU A 61 6.89 -8.82 -14.69
C LEU A 61 7.68 -7.62 -15.23
N PHE A 62 8.82 -7.31 -14.60
CA PHE A 62 9.67 -6.16 -14.93
C PHE A 62 11.01 -6.55 -15.58
N LYS A 63 11.28 -7.84 -15.79
CA LYS A 63 12.57 -8.34 -16.26
C LYS A 63 13.06 -7.68 -17.56
N ASP A 64 12.14 -7.42 -18.49
CA ASP A 64 12.43 -6.82 -19.79
C ASP A 64 11.83 -5.42 -19.96
N LYS A 65 11.49 -4.76 -18.86
CA LYS A 65 10.81 -3.46 -18.86
C LYS A 65 11.58 -2.42 -18.06
N ARG A 66 11.62 -1.19 -18.54
CA ARG A 66 12.07 -0.06 -17.73
C ARG A 66 11.08 0.12 -16.58
N TYR A 67 11.59 0.22 -15.36
CA TYR A 67 10.76 0.33 -14.17
C TYR A 67 11.33 1.34 -13.18
N ALA A 68 10.45 1.83 -12.32
CA ALA A 68 10.79 2.62 -11.15
C ALA A 68 10.33 1.89 -9.89
N LEU A 69 10.97 2.17 -8.77
CA LEU A 69 10.57 1.67 -7.45
C LEU A 69 9.88 2.77 -6.65
N ILE A 70 8.90 2.37 -5.84
CA ILE A 70 8.33 3.18 -4.78
C ILE A 70 8.64 2.47 -3.46
N VAL A 71 9.22 3.20 -2.52
CA VAL A 71 9.62 2.65 -1.22
C VAL A 71 9.00 3.45 -0.10
N ASP A 72 8.31 2.76 0.79
CA ASP A 72 7.67 3.35 1.95
C ASP A 72 7.94 2.52 3.21
N GLU A 73 8.42 3.18 4.27
CA GLU A 73 8.50 2.62 5.61
C GLU A 73 7.16 2.86 6.30
N SER A 74 6.25 1.89 6.18
CA SER A 74 4.92 2.03 6.74
C SER A 74 4.68 1.09 7.92
N MET A 75 3.51 1.12 8.43
CA MET A 75 2.86 0.28 9.44
C MET A 75 3.77 -0.53 10.38
N MET A 76 3.56 -0.33 11.66
CA MET A 76 4.04 -1.26 12.69
C MET A 76 3.15 -2.51 12.72
N ILE A 77 3.76 -3.69 12.62
CA ILE A 77 3.12 -4.97 12.87
C ILE A 77 3.67 -5.48 14.21
N GLY A 78 2.92 -5.25 15.28
CA GLY A 78 3.42 -5.47 16.63
C GLY A 78 4.55 -4.49 16.97
N SER A 79 5.73 -5.01 17.28
CA SER A 79 6.96 -4.24 17.55
C SER A 79 7.86 -4.05 16.34
N GLU A 80 7.43 -4.51 15.16
CA GLU A 80 8.23 -4.50 13.94
C GLU A 80 7.67 -3.51 12.92
N LYS A 81 8.54 -3.03 12.07
CA LYS A 81 8.22 -2.08 10.99
C LYS A 81 8.28 -2.76 9.65
N LEU A 82 7.29 -2.47 8.82
CA LEU A 82 7.21 -2.95 7.45
C LEU A 82 7.92 -1.97 6.52
N LEU A 83 8.80 -2.49 5.65
CA LEU A 83 9.30 -1.79 4.47
C LEU A 83 8.63 -2.39 3.24
N LEU A 84 7.85 -1.58 2.55
CA LEU A 84 7.15 -1.97 1.34
C LEU A 84 7.91 -1.43 0.13
N THR A 85 8.19 -2.31 -0.82
CA THR A 85 8.78 -1.93 -2.11
C THR A 85 7.83 -2.32 -3.23
N LEU A 86 7.39 -1.31 -3.98
CA LEU A 86 6.54 -1.46 -5.15
C LEU A 86 7.35 -1.18 -6.41
N ALA A 87 6.98 -1.83 -7.51
CA ALA A 87 7.51 -1.51 -8.82
C ALA A 87 6.39 -1.05 -9.75
N MET A 88 6.71 -0.10 -10.62
CA MET A 88 5.82 0.41 -11.66
C MET A 88 6.60 0.62 -12.95
N PRO A 89 5.93 0.60 -14.14
CA PRO A 89 6.58 0.95 -15.39
C PRO A 89 7.14 2.38 -15.34
N ALA A 90 8.40 2.56 -15.74
CA ALA A 90 9.00 3.88 -15.94
C ALA A 90 8.61 4.39 -17.33
N ILE A 91 7.41 4.95 -17.45
CA ILE A 91 6.86 5.50 -18.68
C ILE A 91 7.03 7.02 -18.75
N ASN A 92 7.03 7.56 -19.97
CA ASN A 92 7.14 9.00 -20.18
C ASN A 92 5.86 9.73 -19.71
N ALA A 93 6.01 11.00 -19.36
CA ALA A 93 4.91 11.87 -18.98
C ALA A 93 3.78 11.85 -20.02
N GLY A 94 2.54 11.89 -19.54
CA GLY A 94 1.33 11.89 -20.38
C GLY A 94 0.39 10.71 -20.14
N SER A 95 0.85 9.64 -19.50
CA SER A 95 0.00 8.54 -19.07
C SER A 95 -0.09 8.49 -17.55
N ALA A 96 -1.30 8.49 -17.02
CA ALA A 96 -1.51 8.29 -15.58
C ALA A 96 -1.18 6.85 -15.22
N ILE A 97 -0.36 6.66 -14.19
CA ILE A 97 -0.13 5.36 -13.57
C ILE A 97 -1.30 5.08 -12.64
N THR A 98 -1.88 3.91 -12.77
CA THR A 98 -3.00 3.44 -11.97
C THR A 98 -2.56 2.33 -11.01
N GLU A 99 -3.41 1.96 -10.07
CA GLU A 99 -3.17 0.83 -9.17
C GLU A 99 -2.88 -0.49 -9.90
N LYS A 100 -3.39 -0.65 -11.14
CA LYS A 100 -3.16 -1.85 -11.97
C LYS A 100 -1.74 -1.95 -12.53
N ASP A 101 -1.04 -0.83 -12.58
CA ASP A 101 0.32 -0.73 -13.10
C ASP A 101 1.35 -0.95 -11.99
N ILE A 102 0.91 -0.93 -10.73
CA ILE A 102 1.77 -1.03 -9.55
C ILE A 102 1.76 -2.47 -9.03
N THR A 103 2.94 -2.99 -8.77
CA THR A 103 3.13 -4.37 -8.28
C THR A 103 4.00 -4.38 -7.04
N ILE A 104 3.62 -5.15 -6.03
CA ILE A 104 4.44 -5.39 -4.84
C ILE A 104 5.59 -6.32 -5.23
N VAL A 105 6.83 -5.86 -5.09
CA VAL A 105 8.04 -6.63 -5.43
C VAL A 105 8.85 -7.07 -4.22
N ASP A 106 8.73 -6.38 -3.09
CA ASP A 106 9.29 -6.84 -1.81
C ASP A 106 8.47 -6.33 -0.62
N ILE A 107 8.33 -7.21 0.36
CA ILE A 107 7.76 -6.92 1.67
C ILE A 107 8.79 -7.40 2.69
N SER A 108 9.44 -6.47 3.36
CA SER A 108 10.45 -6.77 4.37
C SER A 108 10.04 -6.26 5.73
N ILE A 109 10.33 -7.05 6.78
CA ILE A 109 9.95 -6.73 8.16
C ILE A 109 11.20 -6.70 9.02
N ALA A 110 11.36 -5.66 9.85
CA ALA A 110 12.46 -5.51 10.79
C ALA A 110 12.05 -4.66 12.00
N LYS A 111 12.77 -4.78 13.10
CA LYS A 111 12.56 -3.92 14.28
C LYS A 111 12.80 -2.44 13.99
N SER A 112 13.75 -2.16 13.10
CA SER A 112 14.08 -0.81 12.64
C SER A 112 14.76 -0.86 11.29
N TRP A 113 14.62 0.21 10.53
CA TRP A 113 15.26 0.37 9.23
C TRP A 113 16.36 1.42 9.29
N ASN A 114 17.52 1.12 8.74
CA ASN A 114 18.62 2.05 8.55
C ASN A 114 19.03 2.10 7.07
N GLY A 115 19.85 3.08 6.69
CA GLY A 115 20.23 3.29 5.30
C GLY A 115 20.83 2.04 4.63
N THR A 116 21.67 1.29 5.37
CA THR A 116 22.30 0.07 4.83
C THR A 116 21.28 -1.05 4.61
N SER A 117 20.37 -1.28 5.56
CA SER A 117 19.36 -2.32 5.44
C SER A 117 18.36 -2.03 4.31
N ILE A 118 17.95 -0.77 4.15
CA ILE A 118 17.09 -0.36 3.03
C ILE A 118 17.83 -0.51 1.69
N LYS A 119 19.08 -0.06 1.61
CA LYS A 119 19.93 -0.26 0.43
C LYS A 119 19.98 -1.74 0.01
N ASN A 120 20.24 -2.64 0.96
CA ASN A 120 20.30 -4.08 0.69
C ASN A 120 18.98 -4.62 0.13
N VAL A 121 17.82 -4.12 0.61
CA VAL A 121 16.51 -4.49 0.05
C VAL A 121 16.36 -4.01 -1.39
N LEU A 122 16.75 -2.77 -1.69
CA LEU A 122 16.70 -2.21 -3.04
C LEU A 122 17.58 -2.99 -4.02
N GLU A 123 18.82 -3.32 -3.61
CA GLU A 123 19.75 -4.12 -4.42
C GLU A 123 19.23 -5.53 -4.64
N LYS A 124 18.71 -6.19 -3.59
CA LYS A 124 18.06 -7.51 -3.70
C LYS A 124 16.89 -7.51 -4.69
N VAL A 125 16.08 -6.46 -4.70
CA VAL A 125 14.97 -6.32 -5.67
C VAL A 125 15.50 -6.16 -7.08
N ALA A 126 16.50 -5.30 -7.29
CA ALA A 126 17.14 -5.10 -8.60
C ALA A 126 17.78 -6.40 -9.13
N ASP A 127 18.43 -7.17 -8.26
CA ASP A 127 19.03 -8.47 -8.62
C ASP A 127 17.95 -9.49 -9.02
N LYS A 128 16.83 -9.54 -8.32
CA LYS A 128 15.68 -10.42 -8.64
C LYS A 128 15.04 -10.05 -9.99
N ILE A 129 14.96 -8.77 -10.31
CA ILE A 129 14.44 -8.28 -11.59
C ILE A 129 15.46 -8.50 -12.70
N GLY A 130 16.76 -8.41 -12.40
CA GLY A 130 17.88 -8.61 -13.33
C GLY A 130 18.51 -7.33 -13.85
N HIS A 131 18.02 -6.16 -13.50
CA HIS A 131 18.62 -4.86 -13.82
C HIS A 131 18.19 -3.76 -12.83
N LYS A 132 18.85 -2.61 -12.90
CA LYS A 132 18.60 -1.47 -11.99
C LYS A 132 17.31 -0.73 -12.36
N PRO A 133 16.60 -0.14 -11.36
CA PRO A 133 15.50 0.78 -11.62
C PRO A 133 16.01 2.06 -12.28
N GLU A 134 15.17 2.72 -13.06
CA GLU A 134 15.45 4.05 -13.61
C GLU A 134 15.54 5.10 -12.51
N TYR A 135 14.64 5.02 -11.53
CA TYR A 135 14.60 5.87 -10.35
C TYR A 135 13.83 5.22 -9.20
N VAL A 136 13.97 5.80 -8.03
CA VAL A 136 13.24 5.41 -6.81
C VAL A 136 12.45 6.60 -6.30
N ILE A 137 11.19 6.40 -6.02
CA ILE A 137 10.31 7.36 -5.36
C ILE A 137 10.21 6.99 -3.88
N SER A 138 10.38 7.96 -3.00
CA SER A 138 10.09 7.78 -1.57
C SER A 138 9.71 9.10 -0.91
N ASP A 139 9.32 9.05 0.35
CA ASP A 139 9.27 10.25 1.16
C ASP A 139 10.68 10.88 1.30
N ASN A 140 10.74 12.09 1.88
CA ASN A 140 12.00 12.80 2.11
C ASN A 140 12.70 12.35 3.40
N GLY A 141 12.42 11.17 3.91
CA GLY A 141 13.07 10.59 5.08
C GLY A 141 14.58 10.44 4.86
N PHE A 142 15.39 11.01 5.76
CA PHE A 142 16.85 11.03 5.62
C PHE A 142 17.43 9.62 5.38
N THR A 143 16.90 8.62 6.07
CA THR A 143 17.36 7.22 6.01
C THR A 143 17.14 6.62 4.62
N VAL A 144 15.93 6.83 4.04
CA VAL A 144 15.59 6.30 2.72
C VAL A 144 16.35 7.04 1.63
N CYS A 145 16.40 8.37 1.68
CA CYS A 145 17.18 9.18 0.73
C CYS A 145 18.66 8.78 0.70
N LYS A 146 19.26 8.52 1.88
CA LYS A 146 20.63 8.01 1.99
C LYS A 146 20.75 6.64 1.34
N ALA A 147 19.84 5.71 1.64
CA ALA A 147 19.87 4.35 1.09
C ALA A 147 19.83 4.34 -0.44
N VAL A 148 18.93 5.14 -1.05
CA VAL A 148 18.78 5.25 -2.50
C VAL A 148 20.05 5.81 -3.14
N ARG A 149 20.64 6.85 -2.53
CA ARG A 149 21.90 7.43 -3.00
C ARG A 149 23.06 6.44 -2.90
N ASP A 150 23.18 5.74 -1.77
CA ASP A 150 24.25 4.76 -1.52
C ASP A 150 24.10 3.53 -2.43
N ALA A 151 22.90 3.23 -2.94
CA ALA A 151 22.66 2.23 -3.98
C ALA A 151 22.98 2.73 -5.39
N GLY A 152 23.27 4.02 -5.56
CA GLY A 152 23.58 4.64 -6.85
C GLY A 152 22.36 4.80 -7.75
N TYR A 153 21.14 4.96 -7.17
CA TYR A 153 19.90 5.18 -7.90
C TYR A 153 19.48 6.65 -7.87
N ALA A 154 18.82 7.09 -8.95
CA ALA A 154 18.18 8.41 -8.96
C ALA A 154 17.01 8.43 -7.95
N HIS A 155 16.90 9.47 -7.14
CA HIS A 155 15.85 9.64 -6.16
C HIS A 155 14.87 10.73 -6.60
N HIS A 156 13.59 10.44 -6.53
CA HIS A 156 12.51 11.41 -6.67
C HIS A 156 11.66 11.45 -5.39
N SER A 157 11.40 12.63 -4.91
CA SER A 157 10.55 12.83 -3.73
C SER A 157 9.08 12.56 -4.08
N ASP A 158 8.36 11.93 -3.17
CA ASP A 158 6.90 11.87 -3.22
C ASP A 158 6.33 13.29 -3.24
N ILE A 159 5.56 13.60 -4.28
CA ILE A 159 4.99 14.93 -4.47
C ILE A 159 3.95 15.27 -3.39
N SER A 160 3.16 14.30 -2.93
CA SER A 160 2.18 14.50 -1.87
C SER A 160 2.84 14.87 -0.56
N HIS A 161 3.93 14.18 -0.21
CA HIS A 161 4.76 14.51 0.95
C HIS A 161 5.41 15.88 0.82
N THR A 162 5.96 16.19 -0.35
CA THR A 162 6.62 17.47 -0.62
C THR A 162 5.63 18.63 -0.53
N LEU A 163 4.44 18.50 -1.11
CA LEU A 163 3.38 19.50 -1.00
C LEU A 163 2.87 19.62 0.42
N GLY A 164 2.69 18.50 1.14
CA GLY A 164 2.29 18.51 2.55
C GLY A 164 3.28 19.26 3.42
N MET A 165 4.59 19.04 3.25
CA MET A 165 5.64 19.79 3.95
C MET A 165 5.61 21.28 3.60
N PHE A 166 5.38 21.62 2.33
CA PHE A 166 5.29 23.01 1.89
C PHE A 166 4.10 23.71 2.54
N LEU A 167 2.91 23.09 2.50
CA LEU A 167 1.70 23.63 3.12
C LEU A 167 1.88 23.79 4.64
N GLU A 168 2.44 22.79 5.31
CA GLU A 168 2.74 22.90 6.73
C GLU A 168 3.67 24.09 7.02
N ARG A 169 4.71 24.26 6.25
CA ARG A 169 5.66 25.37 6.44
C ARG A 169 5.03 26.74 6.25
N VAL A 170 4.12 26.87 5.27
CA VAL A 170 3.46 28.12 4.95
C VAL A 170 2.33 28.44 5.94
N TYR A 171 1.46 27.46 6.19
CA TYR A 171 0.17 27.72 6.85
C TYR A 171 0.12 27.33 8.34
N LYS A 172 1.07 26.52 8.84
CA LYS A 172 1.00 26.01 10.24
C LYS A 172 0.89 27.11 11.29
N LYS A 173 1.42 28.30 11.02
CA LYS A 173 1.39 29.45 11.93
C LYS A 173 0.23 30.42 11.69
N GLU A 174 -0.51 30.25 10.61
CA GLU A 174 -1.66 31.07 10.28
C GLU A 174 -2.82 30.77 11.23
N ALA A 175 -3.43 31.85 11.79
CA ALA A 175 -4.49 31.71 12.78
C ALA A 175 -5.70 30.94 12.22
N ASP A 176 -6.12 31.29 11.01
CA ASP A 176 -7.26 30.65 10.34
C ASP A 176 -7.01 29.16 10.08
N PHE A 177 -5.78 28.78 9.75
CA PHE A 177 -5.42 27.37 9.55
C PHE A 177 -5.42 26.61 10.89
N GLN A 178 -4.94 27.22 11.96
CA GLN A 178 -5.00 26.62 13.30
C GLN A 178 -6.44 26.46 13.77
N GLU A 179 -7.29 27.44 13.53
CA GLU A 179 -8.71 27.36 13.84
C GLU A 179 -9.38 26.23 13.05
N LEU A 180 -9.15 26.15 11.74
CA LEU A 180 -9.67 25.06 10.90
C LEU A 180 -9.21 23.69 11.42
N SER A 181 -7.92 23.54 11.69
CA SER A 181 -7.34 22.30 12.22
C SER A 181 -7.95 21.90 13.56
N ASN A 182 -8.17 22.85 14.46
CA ASN A 182 -8.82 22.63 15.76
C ASN A 182 -10.28 22.20 15.56
N ASN A 183 -11.03 22.86 14.67
CA ASN A 183 -12.42 22.52 14.38
C ASN A 183 -12.54 21.13 13.78
N VAL A 184 -11.62 20.71 12.87
CA VAL A 184 -11.54 19.35 12.35
C VAL A 184 -11.28 18.34 13.47
N GLN A 185 -10.37 18.64 14.41
CA GLN A 185 -10.11 17.75 15.55
C GLN A 185 -11.31 17.64 16.48
N LEU A 186 -12.01 18.74 16.76
CA LEU A 186 -13.21 18.74 17.58
C LEU A 186 -14.35 17.94 16.93
N ALA A 187 -14.54 18.09 15.63
CA ALA A 187 -15.50 17.29 14.86
C ALA A 187 -15.16 15.78 14.95
N ARG A 188 -13.90 15.42 14.77
CA ARG A 188 -13.44 14.02 14.93
C ARG A 188 -13.75 13.50 16.33
N PHE A 189 -13.40 14.24 17.37
CA PHE A 189 -13.64 13.83 18.75
C PHE A 189 -15.13 13.63 19.01
N LYS A 190 -15.97 14.56 18.50
CA LYS A 190 -17.44 14.50 18.64
C LYS A 190 -18.04 13.25 18.01
N TYR A 191 -17.51 12.81 16.84
CA TYR A 191 -18.07 11.70 16.07
C TYR A 191 -17.33 10.37 16.27
N ASN A 192 -16.27 10.35 17.06
CA ASN A 192 -15.35 9.20 17.17
C ASN A 192 -16.00 7.90 17.65
N MET A 193 -17.07 7.96 18.41
CA MET A 193 -17.77 6.78 18.94
C MET A 193 -19.21 6.68 18.43
N GLN A 194 -19.52 7.29 17.31
CA GLN A 194 -20.85 7.28 16.72
C GLN A 194 -20.89 6.42 15.46
N ASP A 195 -22.09 6.05 15.03
CA ASP A 195 -22.32 5.23 13.82
C ASP A 195 -21.78 5.87 12.53
N VAL A 196 -21.61 7.20 12.55
CA VAL A 196 -21.03 7.98 11.42
C VAL A 196 -19.51 8.15 11.49
N ALA A 197 -18.81 7.40 12.34
CA ALA A 197 -17.36 7.50 12.48
C ALA A 197 -16.59 7.28 11.15
N TYR A 198 -17.16 6.55 10.20
CA TYR A 198 -16.58 6.30 8.89
C TYR A 198 -16.46 7.55 7.99
N VAL A 199 -17.23 8.61 8.26
CA VAL A 199 -17.16 9.90 7.52
C VAL A 199 -16.22 10.92 8.16
N GLN A 200 -15.49 10.53 9.21
CA GLN A 200 -14.58 11.44 9.89
C GLN A 200 -13.42 11.85 8.97
N PRO A 201 -13.05 13.15 8.96
CA PRO A 201 -11.86 13.59 8.29
C PRO A 201 -10.62 12.97 8.91
N PRO A 202 -9.54 12.74 8.14
CA PRO A 202 -8.29 12.19 8.66
C PRO A 202 -7.64 13.11 9.69
N SER A 203 -6.81 12.55 10.58
CA SER A 203 -6.09 13.33 11.59
C SER A 203 -5.06 14.25 10.94
N GLN A 204 -5.03 15.50 11.31
CA GLN A 204 -4.09 16.51 10.83
C GLN A 204 -2.76 16.53 11.62
N ARG A 205 -2.44 15.47 12.38
CA ARG A 205 -1.24 15.41 13.24
C ARG A 205 0.06 15.10 12.49
N SER A 206 -0.01 14.61 11.27
CA SER A 206 1.20 14.29 10.48
C SER A 206 1.26 15.12 9.21
N ILE A 207 2.48 15.43 8.76
CA ILE A 207 2.76 16.18 7.54
C ILE A 207 2.02 15.58 6.34
N ALA A 208 2.06 14.26 6.20
CA ALA A 208 1.40 13.56 5.10
C ALA A 208 -0.13 13.76 5.03
N ARG A 209 -0.74 14.22 6.12
CA ARG A 209 -2.20 14.43 6.20
C ARG A 209 -2.65 15.88 6.09
N PHE A 210 -1.73 16.81 5.94
CA PHE A 210 -2.06 18.21 5.70
C PHE A 210 -2.83 18.44 4.40
N MET A 211 -2.71 17.54 3.44
CA MET A 211 -3.39 17.58 2.15
C MET A 211 -4.79 16.91 2.16
N ASN A 212 -5.15 16.21 3.23
CA ASN A 212 -6.39 15.43 3.33
C ASN A 212 -7.47 16.18 4.11
N MET A 213 -7.67 17.44 3.82
CA MET A 213 -8.75 18.25 4.37
C MET A 213 -9.98 18.28 3.49
#